data_515d1e23e2c44fe8152e442c65166220
#
_entry.id   515d1e23e2c44fe8152e442c65166220
#
_cell.length_a   1.000
_cell.length_b   1.000
_cell.length_c   1.000
_cell.angle_alpha   90.00
_cell.angle_beta   90.00
_cell.angle_gamma   90.00
#
_symmetry.space_group_name_H-M   'P 1'
#
loop_
_entity.id
_entity.type
_entity.pdbx_description
1 polymer ?
#
loop_
_entity_poly.entity_id
_entity_poly.type
_entity_poly.pdbx_seq_one_letter_code
_entity_poly.pdbx_strand_id
1 'polypeptide(L)'
;MKINELYSDILTEDTKYEFKAILNQNEPLKWAKTIVAYANGEGGYIFVGVADNRDAFGLSIEEIDKTKNLISLVNDRHIFPHAKITYGMRSVDDNAEKFVLAVKVFSADSIVRYREGDFNENVYIRGDGNSTPATPEDIISLSKRKFGVDNETSGVIYSEDNWSDFIDLCKEYRSDKSAPTVKELQNEEILSKEGYAKSGLMMFRDDYSGDDSLICCRLWRGKDKTGTVLDSEKIKGPLSRGLRLALQFIERNTKTGWKKTPDGGREEIRSYPKEAIREAMVNAIAHRDYSIYGTQIDVDIYADRIDIVSPGSWLLPKDYNEYPQGAIPSIRRNTIIAACLDVANLMERGGTGFQTMIESYKDSPEEKQPCVMIYPGFLDLRLFDKLYQTEDSFVEKSDTEKIIELLKESPKSTKELQIVTSYKSRSRFLEEIINPLIEAGKIVREGTSKSPTAVFKLK
;
A
#
# COMPACT_ATOMS: atom_id res chain seq x y z
N MET A 1 13.96 -15.16 47.48
CA MET A 1 12.97 -16.16 47.00
C MET A 1 13.22 -16.39 45.52
N LYS A 2 13.13 -17.60 45.06
CA LYS A 2 13.23 -17.88 43.61
C LYS A 2 11.87 -17.71 42.92
N ILE A 3 11.85 -17.30 41.64
CA ILE A 3 10.60 -17.05 40.89
C ILE A 3 9.70 -18.29 40.85
N ASN A 4 10.27 -19.52 40.80
CA ASN A 4 9.51 -20.76 40.79
C ASN A 4 8.82 -21.08 42.14
N GLU A 5 9.23 -20.46 43.24
CA GLU A 5 8.54 -20.54 44.53
C GLU A 5 7.26 -19.67 44.52
N LEU A 6 7.24 -18.59 43.72
CA LEU A 6 6.08 -17.73 43.53
C LEU A 6 5.12 -18.26 42.46
N TYR A 7 5.68 -18.91 41.45
CA TYR A 7 4.94 -19.43 40.29
C TYR A 7 5.46 -20.83 39.95
N SER A 8 4.77 -21.86 40.45
CA SER A 8 5.19 -23.26 40.44
C SER A 8 5.45 -23.83 39.03
N ASP A 9 4.81 -23.27 38.00
CA ASP A 9 4.87 -23.79 36.64
C ASP A 9 6.04 -23.22 35.83
N ILE A 10 6.83 -22.29 36.40
CA ILE A 10 7.93 -21.61 35.72
C ILE A 10 9.26 -22.27 36.12
N LEU A 11 9.82 -23.05 35.22
CA LEU A 11 11.10 -23.73 35.43
C LEU A 11 12.29 -23.00 34.84
N THR A 12 12.13 -22.43 33.63
CA THR A 12 13.20 -21.78 32.87
C THR A 12 12.66 -20.61 32.04
N GLU A 13 13.55 -19.67 31.68
CA GLU A 13 13.31 -18.73 30.62
C GLU A 13 13.23 -19.52 29.30
N ASP A 14 12.11 -19.39 28.60
CA ASP A 14 11.82 -20.13 27.37
C ASP A 14 10.99 -19.28 26.40
N THR A 15 10.31 -19.92 25.46
CA THR A 15 9.43 -19.24 24.51
C THR A 15 8.25 -18.52 25.16
N LYS A 16 7.85 -18.87 26.40
CA LYS A 16 6.66 -18.34 27.12
C LYS A 16 6.99 -17.36 28.22
N TYR A 17 8.23 -17.34 28.73
CA TYR A 17 8.61 -16.59 29.93
C TYR A 17 9.84 -15.72 29.66
N GLU A 18 9.82 -14.49 30.17
CA GLU A 18 10.93 -13.54 30.15
C GLU A 18 11.09 -12.91 31.53
N PHE A 19 12.31 -12.78 32.03
CA PHE A 19 12.60 -12.14 33.30
C PHE A 19 13.33 -10.83 33.13
N LYS A 20 12.91 -9.80 33.86
CA LYS A 20 13.52 -8.47 33.85
C LYS A 20 13.64 -7.92 35.26
N ALA A 21 14.81 -7.44 35.60
CA ALA A 21 15.00 -6.72 36.86
C ALA A 21 14.13 -5.45 36.88
N ILE A 22 14.29 -4.62 35.88
CA ILE A 22 13.53 -3.39 35.63
C ILE A 22 13.34 -3.20 34.13
N LEU A 23 12.37 -2.38 33.72
CA LEU A 23 12.23 -1.95 32.32
C LEU A 23 12.90 -0.58 32.13
N ASN A 24 13.91 -0.51 31.23
CA ASN A 24 14.63 0.72 30.97
C ASN A 24 13.81 1.66 30.09
N GLN A 25 13.48 2.84 30.59
CA GLN A 25 12.73 3.86 29.86
C GLN A 25 13.50 4.44 28.66
N ASN A 26 14.85 4.53 28.77
CA ASN A 26 15.67 5.11 27.72
C ASN A 26 15.98 4.13 26.57
N GLU A 27 15.70 2.84 26.76
CA GLU A 27 15.96 1.80 25.77
C GLU A 27 14.74 0.87 25.64
N PRO A 28 13.57 1.42 25.25
CA PRO A 28 12.31 0.66 25.24
C PRO A 28 12.35 -0.57 24.32
N LEU A 29 13.07 -0.49 23.20
CA LEU A 29 13.20 -1.61 22.27
C LEU A 29 13.77 -2.88 22.92
N LYS A 30 14.67 -2.78 23.91
CA LYS A 30 15.29 -3.94 24.56
C LYS A 30 14.28 -4.88 25.19
N TRP A 31 13.14 -4.39 25.64
CA TRP A 31 12.09 -5.20 26.27
C TRP A 31 10.78 -5.21 25.47
N ALA A 32 10.45 -4.13 24.74
CA ALA A 32 9.22 -4.06 23.94
C ALA A 32 9.20 -5.05 22.78
N LYS A 33 10.38 -5.38 22.18
CA LYS A 33 10.50 -6.46 21.19
C LYS A 33 9.96 -7.80 21.70
N THR A 34 10.03 -8.06 23.00
CA THR A 34 9.47 -9.27 23.61
C THR A 34 7.95 -9.22 23.64
N ILE A 35 7.35 -8.03 23.89
CA ILE A 35 5.90 -7.84 23.79
C ILE A 35 5.43 -8.13 22.36
N VAL A 36 6.12 -7.55 21.36
CA VAL A 36 5.80 -7.79 19.94
C VAL A 36 5.94 -9.27 19.58
N ALA A 37 7.03 -9.91 20.00
CA ALA A 37 7.28 -11.32 19.73
C ALA A 37 6.22 -12.25 20.35
N TYR A 38 5.79 -11.95 21.58
CA TYR A 38 4.70 -12.69 22.24
C TYR A 38 3.36 -12.48 21.53
N ALA A 39 3.04 -11.24 21.15
CA ALA A 39 1.81 -10.95 20.41
C ALA A 39 1.80 -11.64 19.04
N ASN A 40 2.96 -11.79 18.39
CA ASN A 40 3.10 -12.52 17.13
C ASN A 40 3.09 -14.04 17.31
N GLY A 41 3.46 -14.53 18.50
CA GLY A 41 3.45 -15.96 18.86
C GLY A 41 2.16 -16.41 19.55
N GLU A 42 2.30 -17.30 20.50
CA GLU A 42 1.21 -17.87 21.32
C GLU A 42 0.89 -17.02 22.57
N GLY A 43 1.49 -15.84 22.69
CA GLY A 43 1.49 -15.05 23.91
C GLY A 43 2.62 -15.43 24.84
N GLY A 44 2.66 -14.78 26.01
CA GLY A 44 3.67 -15.07 27.02
C GLY A 44 3.60 -14.15 28.23
N TYR A 45 4.57 -14.30 29.12
CA TYR A 45 4.67 -13.51 30.34
C TYR A 45 6.04 -12.85 30.47
N ILE A 46 6.05 -11.59 30.88
CA ILE A 46 7.25 -10.87 31.30
C ILE A 46 7.11 -10.63 32.80
N PHE A 47 8.06 -11.14 33.57
CA PHE A 47 8.11 -10.95 35.03
C PHE A 47 9.13 -9.85 35.33
N VAL A 48 8.66 -8.76 35.96
CA VAL A 48 9.50 -7.62 36.35
C VAL A 48 9.70 -7.62 37.86
N GLY A 49 10.90 -7.31 38.30
CA GLY A 49 11.35 -7.49 39.69
C GLY A 49 12.05 -8.82 39.92
N VAL A 50 12.56 -9.44 38.83
CA VAL A 50 13.30 -10.72 38.86
C VAL A 50 14.66 -10.50 38.22
N ALA A 51 15.72 -10.90 38.92
CA ALA A 51 17.08 -10.82 38.40
C ALA A 51 17.40 -12.00 37.45
N ASP A 52 18.48 -11.87 36.68
CA ASP A 52 18.91 -12.89 35.69
C ASP A 52 19.21 -14.25 36.34
N ASN A 53 19.64 -14.27 37.60
CA ASN A 53 19.83 -15.48 38.39
C ASN A 53 18.51 -16.07 38.95
N ARG A 54 17.35 -15.52 38.55
CA ARG A 54 15.97 -15.88 38.94
C ARG A 54 15.62 -15.56 40.41
N ASP A 55 16.39 -14.69 41.06
CA ASP A 55 15.99 -14.18 42.36
C ASP A 55 14.89 -13.12 42.17
N ALA A 56 13.74 -13.36 42.77
CA ALA A 56 12.64 -12.43 42.84
C ALA A 56 12.91 -11.47 44.02
N PHE A 57 13.33 -10.25 43.73
CA PHE A 57 13.56 -9.21 44.74
C PHE A 57 12.34 -8.26 44.86
N GLY A 58 11.45 -8.27 43.86
CA GLY A 58 10.22 -7.49 43.83
C GLY A 58 10.43 -5.99 43.63
N LEU A 59 9.35 -5.31 43.34
CA LEU A 59 9.23 -3.86 43.16
C LEU A 59 8.23 -3.30 44.16
N SER A 60 8.39 -2.08 44.62
CA SER A 60 7.37 -1.36 45.37
C SER A 60 6.13 -1.07 44.50
N ILE A 61 5.01 -0.76 45.13
CA ILE A 61 3.77 -0.40 44.41
C ILE A 61 4.00 0.80 43.49
N GLU A 62 4.75 1.82 43.94
CA GLU A 62 5.07 2.98 43.13
C GLU A 62 5.89 2.63 41.89
N GLU A 63 6.87 1.74 42.00
CA GLU A 63 7.67 1.24 40.87
C GLU A 63 6.83 0.40 39.91
N ILE A 64 5.87 -0.38 40.42
CA ILE A 64 4.92 -1.13 39.60
C ILE A 64 4.03 -0.21 38.78
N ASP A 65 3.49 0.86 39.39
CA ASP A 65 2.65 1.81 38.68
C ASP A 65 3.44 2.59 37.61
N LYS A 66 4.68 2.99 37.91
CA LYS A 66 5.59 3.56 36.91
C LYS A 66 5.86 2.59 35.76
N THR A 67 6.07 1.31 36.07
CA THR A 67 6.32 0.27 35.06
C THR A 67 5.10 0.03 34.18
N LYS A 68 3.90 -0.06 34.72
CA LYS A 68 2.64 -0.19 33.98
C LYS A 68 2.41 1.00 33.03
N ASN A 69 2.63 2.22 33.54
CA ASN A 69 2.50 3.46 32.75
C ASN A 69 3.51 3.48 31.61
N LEU A 70 4.75 3.05 31.86
CA LEU A 70 5.79 2.93 30.83
C LEU A 70 5.39 1.92 29.73
N ILE A 71 4.90 0.74 30.13
CA ILE A 71 4.44 -0.28 29.18
C ILE A 71 3.28 0.25 28.33
N SER A 72 2.29 0.91 28.97
CA SER A 72 1.16 1.51 28.23
C SER A 72 1.63 2.56 27.23
N LEU A 73 2.51 3.47 27.65
CA LEU A 73 3.05 4.52 26.79
C LEU A 73 3.79 3.95 25.56
N VAL A 74 4.61 2.90 25.76
CA VAL A 74 5.36 2.26 24.68
C VAL A 74 4.42 1.44 23.79
N ASN A 75 3.42 0.76 24.35
CA ASN A 75 2.42 0.06 23.57
C ASN A 75 1.64 1.01 22.66
N ASP A 76 1.23 2.18 23.19
CA ASP A 76 0.46 3.17 22.42
C ASP A 76 1.28 3.87 21.34
N ARG A 77 2.58 4.11 21.59
CA ARG A 77 3.44 4.89 20.69
C ARG A 77 4.25 4.06 19.69
N HIS A 78 4.60 2.84 20.05
CA HIS A 78 5.58 2.06 19.31
C HIS A 78 5.09 0.68 18.88
N ILE A 79 3.95 0.17 19.37
CA ILE A 79 3.50 -1.18 19.04
C ILE A 79 2.18 -1.09 18.25
N PHE A 80 2.18 -1.60 17.01
CA PHE A 80 1.06 -1.52 16.09
C PHE A 80 0.76 -2.85 15.39
N PRO A 81 -0.51 -3.28 15.39
CA PRO A 81 -1.58 -2.81 16.28
C PRO A 81 -1.18 -3.02 17.74
N HIS A 82 -1.85 -2.30 18.67
CA HIS A 82 -1.54 -2.39 20.10
C HIS A 82 -1.67 -3.81 20.62
N ALA A 83 -0.66 -4.25 21.37
CA ALA A 83 -0.70 -5.56 22.01
C ALA A 83 -1.73 -5.58 23.14
N LYS A 84 -2.50 -6.66 23.23
CA LYS A 84 -3.41 -6.90 24.37
C LYS A 84 -2.60 -7.37 25.56
N ILE A 85 -2.61 -6.60 26.66
CA ILE A 85 -1.80 -6.83 27.85
C ILE A 85 -2.68 -6.82 29.10
N THR A 86 -2.41 -7.73 30.02
CA THR A 86 -2.99 -7.70 31.37
C THR A 86 -1.88 -7.86 32.42
N TYR A 87 -2.16 -7.39 33.61
CA TYR A 87 -1.21 -7.37 34.72
C TYR A 87 -1.67 -8.20 35.89
N GLY A 88 -0.74 -8.89 36.49
CA GLY A 88 -0.88 -9.57 37.79
C GLY A 88 0.30 -9.22 38.70
N MET A 89 0.17 -9.40 39.99
CA MET A 89 1.27 -9.22 40.92
C MET A 89 1.22 -10.26 42.06
N ARG A 90 2.39 -10.67 42.57
CA ARG A 90 2.50 -11.50 43.75
C ARG A 90 3.58 -10.93 44.69
N SER A 91 3.31 -10.92 45.99
CA SER A 91 4.26 -10.47 47.01
C SER A 91 5.44 -11.43 47.08
N VAL A 92 6.64 -10.88 47.27
CA VAL A 92 7.89 -11.63 47.52
C VAL A 92 8.26 -11.66 48.99
N ASP A 93 7.54 -10.96 49.85
CA ASP A 93 7.75 -10.85 51.28
C ASP A 93 6.45 -11.02 52.05
N ASP A 94 6.58 -11.36 53.34
CA ASP A 94 5.43 -11.54 54.23
C ASP A 94 4.74 -10.23 54.59
N ASN A 95 5.42 -9.10 54.44
CA ASN A 95 4.88 -7.76 54.74
C ASN A 95 4.10 -7.13 53.53
N ALA A 96 4.12 -7.80 52.40
CA ALA A 96 3.50 -7.33 51.14
C ALA A 96 3.96 -5.91 50.73
N GLU A 97 5.24 -5.57 50.92
CA GLU A 97 5.84 -4.31 50.52
C GLU A 97 6.44 -4.36 49.09
N LYS A 98 6.86 -5.57 48.67
CA LYS A 98 7.48 -5.82 47.38
C LYS A 98 6.78 -6.91 46.59
N PHE A 99 6.64 -6.70 45.28
CA PHE A 99 5.88 -7.58 44.43
C PHE A 99 6.62 -7.83 43.09
N VAL A 100 6.51 -9.03 42.56
CA VAL A 100 6.83 -9.34 41.19
C VAL A 100 5.62 -8.94 40.34
N LEU A 101 5.84 -8.10 39.33
CA LEU A 101 4.84 -7.75 38.34
C LEU A 101 4.87 -8.79 37.22
N ALA A 102 3.76 -9.50 37.01
CA ALA A 102 3.55 -10.41 35.90
C ALA A 102 2.79 -9.64 34.78
N VAL A 103 3.42 -9.46 33.65
CA VAL A 103 2.87 -8.80 32.45
C VAL A 103 2.50 -9.92 31.47
N LYS A 104 1.20 -10.21 31.34
CA LYS A 104 0.70 -11.19 30.38
C LYS A 104 0.42 -10.51 29.05
N VAL A 105 1.06 -10.96 27.99
CA VAL A 105 0.82 -10.55 26.61
C VAL A 105 0.04 -11.67 25.92
N PHE A 106 -1.07 -11.30 25.27
CA PHE A 106 -1.88 -12.24 24.50
C PHE A 106 -1.42 -12.32 23.06
N SER A 107 -1.62 -13.48 22.43
CA SER A 107 -1.49 -13.60 20.98
C SER A 107 -2.46 -12.61 20.30
N ALA A 108 -1.99 -11.92 19.29
CA ALA A 108 -2.80 -11.05 18.46
C ALA A 108 -3.31 -11.79 17.22
N ASP A 109 -4.45 -11.36 16.67
CA ASP A 109 -5.02 -11.93 15.44
C ASP A 109 -4.33 -11.40 14.17
N SER A 110 -3.56 -10.33 14.30
CA SER A 110 -2.79 -9.71 13.23
C SER A 110 -1.29 -9.68 13.53
N ILE A 111 -0.46 -9.35 12.53
CA ILE A 111 0.99 -9.19 12.74
C ILE A 111 1.25 -7.87 13.45
N VAL A 112 1.80 -7.96 14.65
CA VAL A 112 2.19 -6.83 15.49
C VAL A 112 3.62 -6.39 15.15
N ARG A 113 3.85 -5.08 15.13
CA ARG A 113 5.14 -4.46 14.79
C ARG A 113 5.58 -3.49 15.87
N TYR A 114 6.88 -3.31 15.98
CA TYR A 114 7.49 -2.21 16.72
C TYR A 114 7.88 -1.11 15.74
N ARG A 115 7.43 0.11 16.01
CA ARG A 115 7.73 1.29 15.20
C ARG A 115 8.75 2.15 15.90
N GLU A 116 9.82 2.49 15.19
CA GLU A 116 10.83 3.44 15.63
C GLU A 116 10.89 4.62 14.63
N GLY A 117 10.33 5.76 15.06
CA GLY A 117 10.11 6.89 14.15
C GLY A 117 8.94 6.66 13.17
N ASP A 118 8.89 7.46 12.10
CA ASP A 118 7.74 7.48 11.19
C ASP A 118 7.74 6.34 10.15
N PHE A 119 8.90 5.73 9.88
CA PHE A 119 9.07 4.81 8.74
C PHE A 119 9.78 3.49 9.05
N ASN A 120 10.24 3.27 10.29
CA ASN A 120 10.96 2.05 10.63
C ASN A 120 10.08 1.12 11.48
N GLU A 121 9.48 0.11 10.84
CA GLU A 121 8.65 -0.90 11.49
C GLU A 121 9.33 -2.27 11.44
N ASN A 122 9.53 -2.87 12.61
CA ASN A 122 10.12 -4.19 12.73
C ASN A 122 9.15 -5.19 13.32
N VAL A 123 9.09 -6.38 12.70
CA VAL A 123 8.39 -7.55 13.24
C VAL A 123 9.38 -8.36 14.07
N TYR A 124 8.98 -8.79 15.25
CA TYR A 124 9.78 -9.67 16.12
C TYR A 124 9.05 -10.98 16.35
N ILE A 125 9.84 -12.06 16.40
CA ILE A 125 9.39 -13.42 16.74
C ILE A 125 10.17 -13.95 17.94
N ARG A 126 9.59 -14.95 18.61
CA ARG A 126 10.21 -15.63 19.76
C ARG A 126 10.78 -16.97 19.30
N GLY A 127 12.07 -17.20 19.56
CA GLY A 127 12.74 -18.48 19.37
C GLY A 127 13.77 -18.69 20.49
N ASP A 128 13.84 -19.90 21.04
CA ASP A 128 14.83 -20.35 22.01
C ASP A 128 15.16 -19.34 23.13
N GLY A 129 14.11 -18.75 23.73
CA GLY A 129 14.25 -17.79 24.83
C GLY A 129 14.59 -16.35 24.40
N ASN A 130 14.81 -16.07 23.12
CA ASN A 130 15.15 -14.75 22.61
C ASN A 130 14.08 -14.17 21.66
N SER A 131 14.00 -12.83 21.62
CA SER A 131 13.17 -12.10 20.65
C SER A 131 14.08 -11.53 19.56
N THR A 132 13.92 -12.02 18.33
CA THR A 132 14.74 -11.65 17.16
C THR A 132 13.89 -10.98 16.09
N PRO A 133 14.47 -10.10 15.25
CA PRO A 133 13.78 -9.62 14.07
C PRO A 133 13.35 -10.80 13.18
N ALA A 134 12.12 -10.74 12.68
CA ALA A 134 11.58 -11.76 11.78
C ALA A 134 12.23 -11.67 10.39
N THR A 135 12.60 -12.82 9.82
CA THR A 135 13.01 -12.92 8.42
C THR A 135 11.79 -12.82 7.50
N PRO A 136 11.96 -12.62 6.19
CA PRO A 136 10.85 -12.70 5.22
C PRO A 136 10.09 -14.03 5.31
N GLU A 137 10.77 -15.14 5.50
CA GLU A 137 10.19 -16.48 5.66
C GLU A 137 9.35 -16.59 6.95
N ASP A 138 9.83 -15.99 8.03
CA ASP A 138 9.09 -15.92 9.30
C ASP A 138 7.80 -15.12 9.13
N ILE A 139 7.85 -14.00 8.40
CA ILE A 139 6.67 -13.16 8.11
C ILE A 139 5.66 -13.91 7.25
N ILE A 140 6.12 -14.65 6.24
CA ILE A 140 5.25 -15.52 5.44
C ILE A 140 4.56 -16.56 6.32
N SER A 141 5.31 -17.20 7.22
CA SER A 141 4.79 -18.19 8.15
C SER A 141 3.80 -17.58 9.15
N LEU A 142 4.09 -16.37 9.66
CA LEU A 142 3.18 -15.60 10.51
C LEU A 142 1.91 -15.22 9.76
N SER A 143 2.02 -14.76 8.52
CA SER A 143 0.87 -14.39 7.69
C SER A 143 -0.05 -15.58 7.47
N LYS A 144 0.49 -16.75 7.12
CA LYS A 144 -0.30 -17.99 6.97
C LYS A 144 -1.02 -18.37 8.26
N ARG A 145 -0.39 -18.20 9.41
CA ARG A 145 -0.94 -18.57 10.71
C ARG A 145 -1.98 -17.56 11.22
N LYS A 146 -1.77 -16.25 10.98
CA LYS A 146 -2.60 -15.17 11.51
C LYS A 146 -3.76 -14.79 10.59
N PHE A 147 -3.56 -14.90 9.27
CA PHE A 147 -4.55 -14.51 8.25
C PHE A 147 -5.18 -15.71 7.54
N GLY A 148 -4.87 -16.92 7.98
CA GLY A 148 -5.43 -18.16 7.42
C GLY A 148 -6.93 -18.34 7.64
N VAL A 149 -7.65 -17.30 8.08
CA VAL A 149 -9.12 -17.31 8.25
C VAL A 149 -9.81 -17.57 6.92
N ASP A 150 -9.23 -17.16 5.79
CA ASP A 150 -9.75 -17.44 4.46
C ASP A 150 -9.56 -18.92 4.04
N ASN A 151 -8.71 -19.67 4.76
CA ASN A 151 -8.40 -21.07 4.47
C ASN A 151 -9.24 -22.08 5.29
N GLU A 152 -10.13 -21.63 6.16
CA GLU A 152 -11.04 -22.53 6.88
C GLU A 152 -12.07 -23.15 5.94
N THR A 153 -12.45 -24.41 6.20
CA THR A 153 -13.50 -25.07 5.43
C THR A 153 -14.86 -24.57 5.87
N SER A 154 -15.66 -24.01 4.95
CA SER A 154 -16.94 -23.37 5.25
C SER A 154 -18.09 -24.33 5.55
N GLY A 155 -17.92 -25.62 5.29
CA GLY A 155 -18.99 -26.62 5.35
C GLY A 155 -19.99 -26.57 4.16
N VAL A 156 -19.79 -25.67 3.19
CA VAL A 156 -20.60 -25.52 1.99
C VAL A 156 -19.95 -26.28 0.84
N ILE A 157 -20.71 -27.17 0.18
CA ILE A 157 -20.26 -27.89 -1.01
C ILE A 157 -20.30 -26.93 -2.20
N TYR A 158 -19.22 -26.89 -2.98
CA TYR A 158 -19.13 -26.09 -4.19
C TYR A 158 -20.14 -26.58 -5.27
N SER A 159 -20.80 -25.61 -5.90
CA SER A 159 -21.65 -25.83 -7.05
C SER A 159 -21.54 -24.65 -8.01
N GLU A 160 -21.38 -24.89 -9.29
CA GLU A 160 -21.23 -23.83 -10.30
C GLU A 160 -22.38 -22.83 -10.26
N ASP A 161 -23.61 -23.29 -9.96
CA ASP A 161 -24.80 -22.44 -9.89
C ASP A 161 -24.77 -21.37 -8.81
N ASN A 162 -23.93 -21.53 -7.80
CA ASN A 162 -23.79 -20.59 -6.68
C ASN A 162 -22.55 -19.68 -6.79
N TRP A 163 -21.71 -19.89 -7.80
CA TRP A 163 -20.49 -19.13 -8.08
C TRP A 163 -20.42 -18.64 -9.53
N SER A 164 -21.58 -18.31 -10.13
CA SER A 164 -21.67 -17.92 -11.53
C SER A 164 -20.85 -16.67 -11.84
N ASP A 165 -20.86 -15.65 -10.97
CA ASP A 165 -20.02 -14.43 -11.10
C ASP A 165 -18.51 -14.74 -11.10
N PHE A 166 -18.09 -15.74 -10.30
CA PHE A 166 -16.69 -16.17 -10.26
C PHE A 166 -16.30 -16.93 -11.54
N ILE A 167 -17.18 -17.83 -12.00
CA ILE A 167 -16.98 -18.56 -13.24
C ILE A 167 -16.91 -17.62 -14.43
N ASP A 168 -17.78 -16.61 -14.48
CA ASP A 168 -17.78 -15.61 -15.54
C ASP A 168 -16.51 -14.74 -15.50
N LEU A 169 -16.00 -14.41 -14.31
CA LEU A 169 -14.70 -13.76 -14.15
C LEU A 169 -13.57 -14.64 -14.72
N CYS A 170 -13.58 -15.94 -14.41
CA CYS A 170 -12.59 -16.87 -14.97
C CYS A 170 -12.66 -16.92 -16.51
N LYS A 171 -13.85 -17.06 -17.09
CA LYS A 171 -14.06 -17.06 -18.55
C LYS A 171 -13.65 -15.75 -19.21
N GLU A 172 -13.78 -14.63 -18.51
CA GLU A 172 -13.38 -13.31 -19.02
C GLU A 172 -11.86 -13.17 -19.17
N TYR A 173 -11.09 -13.65 -18.19
CA TYR A 173 -9.65 -13.37 -18.11
C TYR A 173 -8.75 -14.56 -18.49
N ARG A 174 -9.22 -15.78 -18.43
CA ARG A 174 -8.45 -16.96 -18.89
C ARG A 174 -8.29 -16.95 -20.40
N SER A 175 -7.13 -17.35 -20.87
CA SER A 175 -6.81 -17.41 -22.31
C SER A 175 -7.69 -18.40 -23.06
N ASP A 176 -8.06 -19.53 -22.42
CA ASP A 176 -8.91 -20.58 -22.96
C ASP A 176 -10.41 -20.32 -22.79
N LYS A 177 -10.78 -19.21 -22.11
CA LYS A 177 -12.18 -18.85 -21.81
C LYS A 177 -12.98 -19.96 -21.10
N SER A 178 -12.31 -20.87 -20.42
CA SER A 178 -12.95 -21.99 -19.72
C SER A 178 -13.36 -21.66 -18.28
N ALA A 179 -14.35 -22.37 -17.76
CA ALA A 179 -14.63 -22.41 -16.32
C ALA A 179 -13.55 -23.23 -15.61
N PRO A 180 -13.22 -22.91 -14.35
CA PRO A 180 -12.34 -23.76 -13.55
C PRO A 180 -13.00 -25.10 -13.23
N THR A 181 -12.26 -26.18 -13.32
CA THR A 181 -12.76 -27.52 -12.93
C THR A 181 -12.67 -27.70 -11.42
N VAL A 182 -13.53 -28.56 -10.86
CA VAL A 182 -13.48 -28.95 -9.44
C VAL A 182 -12.10 -29.48 -9.06
N LYS A 183 -11.47 -30.28 -9.93
CA LYS A 183 -10.12 -30.82 -9.71
C LYS A 183 -9.05 -29.72 -9.65
N GLU A 184 -9.16 -28.72 -10.50
CA GLU A 184 -8.27 -27.55 -10.47
C GLU A 184 -8.43 -26.78 -9.16
N LEU A 185 -9.67 -26.49 -8.74
CA LEU A 185 -9.97 -25.82 -7.47
C LEU A 185 -9.47 -26.59 -6.24
N GLN A 186 -9.51 -27.94 -6.30
CA GLN A 186 -8.95 -28.81 -5.26
C GLN A 186 -7.41 -28.79 -5.25
N ASN A 187 -6.77 -28.81 -6.43
CA ASN A 187 -5.31 -28.73 -6.54
C ASN A 187 -4.76 -27.40 -6.03
N GLU A 188 -5.52 -26.32 -6.19
CA GLU A 188 -5.20 -24.98 -5.70
C GLU A 188 -5.64 -24.76 -4.25
N GLU A 189 -6.08 -25.82 -3.56
CA GLU A 189 -6.56 -25.79 -2.16
C GLU A 189 -7.73 -24.84 -1.91
N ILE A 190 -8.42 -24.38 -2.94
CA ILE A 190 -9.63 -23.55 -2.87
C ILE A 190 -10.84 -24.38 -2.39
N LEU A 191 -10.86 -25.66 -2.75
CA LEU A 191 -11.79 -26.66 -2.23
C LEU A 191 -11.05 -27.71 -1.40
N SER A 192 -11.76 -28.26 -0.41
CA SER A 192 -11.30 -29.49 0.27
C SER A 192 -11.35 -30.68 -0.68
N LYS A 193 -10.72 -31.81 -0.29
CA LYS A 193 -10.76 -33.07 -1.05
C LYS A 193 -12.20 -33.59 -1.25
N GLU A 194 -13.09 -33.29 -0.31
CA GLU A 194 -14.49 -33.65 -0.31
C GLU A 194 -15.38 -32.66 -1.10
N GLY A 195 -14.77 -31.56 -1.65
CA GLY A 195 -15.49 -30.57 -2.45
C GLY A 195 -16.11 -29.42 -1.64
N TYR A 196 -15.77 -29.28 -0.37
CA TYR A 196 -16.22 -28.12 0.44
C TYR A 196 -15.42 -26.87 0.10
N ALA A 197 -16.13 -25.75 -0.07
CA ALA A 197 -15.53 -24.45 -0.30
C ALA A 197 -14.75 -23.97 0.93
N LYS A 198 -13.59 -23.37 0.70
CA LYS A 198 -12.85 -22.64 1.73
C LYS A 198 -13.47 -21.25 1.95
N SER A 199 -13.26 -20.67 3.14
CA SER A 199 -13.87 -19.38 3.54
C SER A 199 -13.55 -18.25 2.55
N GLY A 200 -12.34 -18.19 2.00
CA GLY A 200 -11.99 -17.21 0.97
C GLY A 200 -12.81 -17.34 -0.32
N LEU A 201 -13.12 -18.59 -0.76
CA LEU A 201 -14.01 -18.81 -1.91
C LEU A 201 -15.46 -18.40 -1.61
N MET A 202 -15.91 -18.46 -0.35
CA MET A 202 -17.26 -17.99 0.03
C MET A 202 -17.48 -16.51 -0.28
N MET A 203 -16.43 -15.69 -0.28
CA MET A 203 -16.51 -14.27 -0.65
C MET A 203 -16.75 -14.04 -2.16
N PHE A 204 -16.62 -15.08 -2.97
CA PHE A 204 -16.97 -15.07 -4.42
C PHE A 204 -18.34 -15.69 -4.71
N ARG A 205 -19.05 -16.17 -3.70
CA ARG A 205 -20.37 -16.77 -3.87
C ARG A 205 -21.40 -15.72 -4.23
N ASP A 206 -22.32 -16.04 -5.16
CA ASP A 206 -23.26 -15.07 -5.78
C ASP A 206 -24.17 -14.35 -4.78
N ASP A 207 -24.51 -15.00 -3.66
CA ASP A 207 -25.32 -14.43 -2.58
C ASP A 207 -24.50 -13.78 -1.45
N TYR A 208 -23.16 -13.68 -1.60
CA TYR A 208 -22.32 -13.02 -0.61
C TYR A 208 -22.66 -11.54 -0.49
N SER A 209 -22.83 -11.06 0.74
CA SER A 209 -23.25 -9.70 1.04
C SER A 209 -22.61 -9.12 2.31
N GLY A 210 -21.42 -9.62 2.69
CA GLY A 210 -20.65 -9.14 3.84
C GLY A 210 -20.21 -7.68 3.67
N ASP A 211 -20.17 -6.91 4.77
CA ASP A 211 -19.67 -5.53 4.76
C ASP A 211 -18.16 -5.46 4.49
N ASP A 212 -17.46 -6.55 4.70
CA ASP A 212 -16.04 -6.73 4.42
C ASP A 212 -15.71 -6.75 2.91
N SER A 213 -16.71 -7.00 2.02
CA SER A 213 -16.53 -6.89 0.57
C SER A 213 -16.77 -5.49 0.00
N LEU A 214 -17.07 -4.50 0.86
CA LEU A 214 -17.43 -3.14 0.42
C LEU A 214 -16.28 -2.45 -0.31
N ILE A 215 -16.57 -1.95 -1.51
CA ILE A 215 -15.71 -1.06 -2.30
C ILE A 215 -16.46 0.25 -2.52
N CYS A 216 -15.85 1.37 -2.14
CA CYS A 216 -16.41 2.71 -2.33
C CYS A 216 -15.63 3.44 -3.42
N CYS A 217 -16.28 3.70 -4.55
CA CYS A 217 -15.69 4.43 -5.66
C CYS A 217 -16.21 5.86 -5.67
N ARG A 218 -15.34 6.86 -5.89
CA ARG A 218 -15.69 8.29 -5.93
C ARG A 218 -14.87 9.02 -7.00
N LEU A 219 -15.54 9.87 -7.75
CA LEU A 219 -14.90 10.87 -8.62
C LEU A 219 -14.96 12.22 -7.94
N TRP A 220 -13.82 12.85 -7.72
CA TRP A 220 -13.68 14.14 -7.08
C TRP A 220 -13.42 15.26 -8.08
N ARG A 221 -13.99 16.43 -7.82
CA ARG A 221 -13.59 17.65 -8.52
C ARG A 221 -12.33 18.21 -7.84
N GLY A 222 -11.19 18.14 -8.52
CA GLY A 222 -9.91 18.63 -8.00
C GLY A 222 -8.95 17.53 -7.61
N LYS A 223 -7.98 17.84 -6.75
CA LYS A 223 -6.85 16.97 -6.43
C LYS A 223 -6.94 16.32 -5.04
N ASP A 224 -7.98 16.58 -4.29
CA ASP A 224 -8.16 16.10 -2.92
C ASP A 224 -9.64 15.90 -2.55
N LYS A 225 -9.86 15.40 -1.32
CA LYS A 225 -11.20 15.12 -0.78
C LYS A 225 -11.96 16.37 -0.29
N THR A 226 -11.41 17.56 -0.42
CA THR A 226 -12.11 18.81 -0.05
C THR A 226 -13.03 19.29 -1.18
N GLY A 227 -12.88 18.74 -2.37
CA GLY A 227 -13.70 19.04 -3.52
C GLY A 227 -15.08 18.40 -3.49
N THR A 228 -15.88 18.71 -4.52
CA THR A 228 -17.20 18.11 -4.72
C THR A 228 -17.07 16.72 -5.30
N VAL A 229 -17.82 15.74 -4.80
CA VAL A 229 -17.98 14.42 -5.41
C VAL A 229 -18.88 14.57 -6.65
N LEU A 230 -18.37 14.19 -7.81
CA LEU A 230 -19.07 14.29 -9.10
C LEU A 230 -19.83 13.01 -9.46
N ASP A 231 -19.26 11.84 -9.08
CA ASP A 231 -19.87 10.53 -9.25
C ASP A 231 -19.44 9.64 -8.08
N SER A 232 -20.31 8.74 -7.63
CA SER A 232 -19.96 7.80 -6.58
C SER A 232 -20.78 6.52 -6.66
N GLU A 233 -20.14 5.40 -6.29
CA GLU A 233 -20.78 4.09 -6.23
C GLU A 233 -20.29 3.32 -5.02
N LYS A 234 -21.23 2.71 -4.27
CA LYS A 234 -20.92 1.78 -3.20
C LYS A 234 -21.24 0.37 -3.71
N ILE A 235 -20.21 -0.42 -3.85
CA ILE A 235 -20.29 -1.77 -4.41
C ILE A 235 -20.16 -2.76 -3.26
N LYS A 236 -21.16 -3.60 -3.09
CA LYS A 236 -21.21 -4.67 -2.08
C LYS A 236 -21.67 -5.97 -2.75
N GLY A 237 -21.11 -7.09 -2.37
CA GLY A 237 -21.44 -8.38 -2.95
C GLY A 237 -20.23 -9.27 -3.19
N PRO A 238 -20.33 -10.27 -4.07
CA PRO A 238 -19.21 -11.14 -4.43
C PRO A 238 -17.99 -10.36 -4.90
N LEU A 239 -16.79 -10.77 -4.49
CA LEU A 239 -15.55 -10.09 -4.87
C LEU A 239 -15.34 -10.03 -6.38
N SER A 240 -15.79 -11.06 -7.13
CA SER A 240 -15.80 -11.07 -8.60
C SER A 240 -16.62 -9.93 -9.19
N ARG A 241 -17.84 -9.74 -8.69
CA ARG A 241 -18.72 -8.64 -9.10
C ARG A 241 -18.15 -7.29 -8.64
N GLY A 242 -17.64 -7.23 -7.41
CA GLY A 242 -17.01 -6.04 -6.83
C GLY A 242 -15.85 -5.53 -7.70
N LEU A 243 -14.95 -6.41 -8.09
CA LEU A 243 -13.85 -6.11 -9.00
C LEU A 243 -14.33 -5.57 -10.35
N ARG A 244 -15.27 -6.26 -10.98
CA ARG A 244 -15.81 -5.89 -12.31
C ARG A 244 -16.47 -4.51 -12.28
N LEU A 245 -17.32 -4.25 -11.28
CA LEU A 245 -18.01 -2.96 -11.16
C LEU A 245 -17.05 -1.82 -10.83
N ALA A 246 -16.04 -2.04 -9.99
CA ALA A 246 -15.02 -1.03 -9.70
C ALA A 246 -14.19 -0.69 -10.95
N LEU A 247 -13.80 -1.69 -11.75
CA LEU A 247 -13.10 -1.46 -13.03
C LEU A 247 -13.98 -0.67 -14.03
N GLN A 248 -15.28 -0.98 -14.10
CA GLN A 248 -16.24 -0.23 -14.93
C GLN A 248 -16.42 1.21 -14.43
N PHE A 249 -16.45 1.43 -13.09
CA PHE A 249 -16.51 2.78 -12.53
C PHE A 249 -15.29 3.60 -12.94
N ILE A 250 -14.09 3.02 -12.83
CA ILE A 250 -12.85 3.69 -13.22
C ILE A 250 -12.86 3.98 -14.74
N GLU A 251 -13.24 3.02 -15.58
CA GLU A 251 -13.24 3.19 -17.03
C GLU A 251 -14.19 4.31 -17.48
N ARG A 252 -15.41 4.39 -16.91
CA ARG A 252 -16.37 5.45 -17.28
C ARG A 252 -15.99 6.84 -16.78
N ASN A 253 -15.15 6.91 -15.74
CA ASN A 253 -14.76 8.17 -15.07
C ASN A 253 -13.33 8.63 -15.44
N THR A 254 -12.66 7.94 -16.37
CA THR A 254 -11.31 8.29 -16.81
C THR A 254 -11.29 8.64 -18.30
N LYS A 255 -10.30 9.45 -18.70
CA LYS A 255 -10.21 9.95 -20.06
C LYS A 255 -9.55 8.93 -20.99
N THR A 256 -10.11 8.82 -22.19
CA THR A 256 -9.50 8.12 -23.32
C THR A 256 -9.36 9.11 -24.45
N GLY A 257 -8.13 9.33 -24.90
CA GLY A 257 -7.80 10.14 -26.07
C GLY A 257 -7.35 9.27 -27.25
N TRP A 258 -6.93 9.89 -28.31
CA TRP A 258 -6.30 9.21 -29.44
C TRP A 258 -5.23 10.10 -30.09
N LYS A 259 -4.21 9.46 -30.65
CA LYS A 259 -3.11 10.10 -31.38
C LYS A 259 -3.13 9.60 -32.81
N LYS A 260 -2.83 10.50 -33.77
CA LYS A 260 -2.61 10.07 -35.15
C LYS A 260 -1.27 9.36 -35.27
N THR A 261 -1.28 8.20 -35.91
CA THR A 261 -0.05 7.45 -36.24
C THR A 261 0.53 7.98 -37.57
N PRO A 262 1.84 7.81 -37.81
CA PRO A 262 2.49 8.29 -39.05
C PRO A 262 1.88 7.72 -40.35
N ASP A 263 1.28 6.52 -40.27
CA ASP A 263 0.59 5.82 -41.37
C ASP A 263 -0.87 6.30 -41.59
N GLY A 264 -1.30 7.31 -40.84
CA GLY A 264 -2.67 7.89 -40.93
C GLY A 264 -3.71 7.17 -40.05
N GLY A 265 -3.32 6.15 -39.28
CA GLY A 265 -4.16 5.48 -38.31
C GLY A 265 -4.45 6.33 -37.06
N ARG A 266 -5.12 5.71 -36.08
CA ARG A 266 -5.38 6.26 -34.75
C ARG A 266 -4.91 5.27 -33.70
N GLU A 267 -4.07 5.72 -32.79
CA GLU A 267 -3.68 5.00 -31.59
C GLU A 267 -4.46 5.55 -30.40
N GLU A 268 -5.10 4.66 -29.64
CA GLU A 268 -5.82 5.04 -28.43
C GLU A 268 -4.81 5.36 -27.32
N ILE A 269 -4.99 6.50 -26.66
CA ILE A 269 -4.20 6.90 -25.50
C ILE A 269 -5.13 6.99 -24.32
N ARG A 270 -4.81 6.26 -23.25
CA ARG A 270 -5.57 6.25 -22.00
C ARG A 270 -4.85 7.06 -20.93
N SER A 271 -5.62 7.79 -20.13
CA SER A 271 -5.11 8.43 -18.92
C SER A 271 -4.40 7.43 -18.00
N TYR A 272 -4.94 6.22 -17.94
CA TYR A 272 -4.41 5.13 -17.11
C TYR A 272 -4.35 3.84 -17.92
N PRO A 273 -3.22 3.10 -17.91
CA PRO A 273 -3.14 1.78 -18.53
C PRO A 273 -4.13 0.80 -17.88
N LYS A 274 -4.84 0.01 -18.68
CA LYS A 274 -5.83 -0.96 -18.18
C LYS A 274 -5.20 -2.00 -17.27
N GLU A 275 -4.00 -2.44 -17.62
CA GLU A 275 -3.23 -3.43 -16.88
C GLU A 275 -2.89 -2.90 -15.48
N ALA A 276 -2.48 -1.62 -15.38
CA ALA A 276 -2.15 -1.00 -14.10
C ALA A 276 -3.38 -0.88 -13.19
N ILE A 277 -4.53 -0.45 -13.74
CA ILE A 277 -5.79 -0.34 -12.97
C ILE A 277 -6.22 -1.72 -12.47
N ARG A 278 -6.20 -2.72 -13.35
CA ARG A 278 -6.59 -4.09 -12.99
C ARG A 278 -5.70 -4.64 -11.90
N GLU A 279 -4.39 -4.55 -12.06
CA GLU A 279 -3.42 -5.03 -11.07
C GLU A 279 -3.57 -4.33 -9.72
N ALA A 280 -3.78 -3.01 -9.73
CA ALA A 280 -4.00 -2.23 -8.52
C ALA A 280 -5.26 -2.69 -7.76
N MET A 281 -6.37 -2.93 -8.47
CA MET A 281 -7.62 -3.42 -7.87
C MET A 281 -7.49 -4.86 -7.36
N VAL A 282 -6.84 -5.74 -8.13
CA VAL A 282 -6.58 -7.13 -7.74
C VAL A 282 -5.73 -7.16 -6.47
N ASN A 283 -4.66 -6.36 -6.40
CA ASN A 283 -3.81 -6.25 -5.22
C ASN A 283 -4.58 -5.70 -4.01
N ALA A 284 -5.44 -4.69 -4.21
CA ALA A 284 -6.25 -4.14 -3.13
C ALA A 284 -7.19 -5.20 -2.51
N ILE A 285 -7.77 -6.08 -3.34
CA ILE A 285 -8.63 -7.18 -2.90
C ILE A 285 -7.81 -8.30 -2.25
N ALA A 286 -6.73 -8.75 -2.90
CA ALA A 286 -5.93 -9.89 -2.44
C ALA A 286 -5.20 -9.62 -1.12
N HIS A 287 -4.80 -8.36 -0.90
CA HIS A 287 -3.99 -7.95 0.26
C HIS A 287 -4.75 -7.20 1.34
N ARG A 288 -6.06 -6.93 1.16
CA ARG A 288 -6.89 -6.33 2.21
C ARG A 288 -6.85 -7.15 3.49
N ASP A 289 -6.85 -6.47 4.62
CA ASP A 289 -7.08 -7.10 5.92
C ASP A 289 -8.58 -7.19 6.20
N TYR A 290 -9.16 -8.36 5.93
CA TYR A 290 -10.58 -8.62 6.14
C TYR A 290 -10.98 -8.74 7.61
N SER A 291 -10.01 -8.78 8.54
CA SER A 291 -10.29 -8.78 9.99
C SER A 291 -10.60 -7.39 10.56
N ILE A 292 -10.36 -6.32 9.80
CA ILE A 292 -10.63 -4.95 10.23
C ILE A 292 -12.07 -4.56 9.88
N TYR A 293 -12.96 -4.72 10.85
CA TYR A 293 -14.38 -4.42 10.68
C TYR A 293 -14.65 -2.93 10.45
N GLY A 294 -15.72 -2.63 9.71
CA GLY A 294 -16.17 -1.25 9.45
C GLY A 294 -15.28 -0.48 8.48
N THR A 295 -14.43 -1.18 7.73
CA THR A 295 -13.56 -0.60 6.70
C THR A 295 -13.96 -1.07 5.31
N GLN A 296 -13.54 -0.35 4.27
CA GLN A 296 -13.75 -0.68 2.87
C GLN A 296 -12.49 -0.44 2.05
N ILE A 297 -12.48 -0.94 0.82
CA ILE A 297 -11.53 -0.47 -0.20
C ILE A 297 -12.10 0.83 -0.75
N ASP A 298 -11.30 1.90 -0.73
CA ASP A 298 -11.65 3.17 -1.34
C ASP A 298 -10.94 3.34 -2.68
N VAL A 299 -11.69 3.73 -3.71
CA VAL A 299 -11.19 4.09 -5.03
C VAL A 299 -11.56 5.55 -5.27
N ASP A 300 -10.59 6.44 -5.11
CA ASP A 300 -10.77 7.88 -5.25
C ASP A 300 -10.09 8.37 -6.55
N ILE A 301 -10.89 8.83 -7.51
CA ILE A 301 -10.42 9.39 -8.77
C ILE A 301 -10.36 10.89 -8.62
N TYR A 302 -9.17 11.47 -8.74
CA TYR A 302 -8.92 12.90 -8.73
C TYR A 302 -8.63 13.43 -10.13
N ALA A 303 -8.40 14.72 -10.24
CA ALA A 303 -8.09 15.35 -11.52
C ALA A 303 -6.77 14.86 -12.14
N ASP A 304 -5.81 14.43 -11.31
CA ASP A 304 -4.43 14.09 -11.68
C ASP A 304 -4.03 12.65 -11.37
N ARG A 305 -4.82 11.90 -10.61
CA ARG A 305 -4.48 10.53 -10.19
C ARG A 305 -5.70 9.73 -9.72
N ILE A 306 -5.48 8.44 -9.56
CA ILE A 306 -6.36 7.52 -8.83
C ILE A 306 -5.61 7.04 -7.60
N ASP A 307 -6.24 7.16 -6.42
CA ASP A 307 -5.79 6.56 -5.18
C ASP A 307 -6.66 5.34 -4.88
N ILE A 308 -6.03 4.17 -4.70
CA ILE A 308 -6.70 2.92 -4.32
C ILE A 308 -6.20 2.55 -2.94
N VAL A 309 -7.07 2.76 -1.94
CA VAL A 309 -6.73 2.58 -0.52
C VAL A 309 -7.32 1.27 -0.03
N SER A 310 -6.45 0.38 0.44
CA SER A 310 -6.83 -0.93 1.00
C SER A 310 -6.47 -1.00 2.48
N PRO A 311 -7.41 -1.39 3.37
CA PRO A 311 -7.12 -1.62 4.78
C PRO A 311 -6.12 -2.75 4.97
N GLY A 312 -5.19 -2.55 5.90
CA GLY A 312 -4.16 -3.51 6.27
C GLY A 312 -2.77 -2.90 6.22
N SER A 313 -1.93 -3.30 7.16
CA SER A 313 -0.56 -2.80 7.23
C SER A 313 0.34 -3.48 6.20
N TRP A 314 1.42 -2.84 5.82
CA TRP A 314 2.49 -3.44 5.01
C TRP A 314 3.10 -4.64 5.76
N LEU A 315 3.30 -5.76 5.08
CA LEU A 315 3.72 -7.01 5.72
C LEU A 315 5.23 -7.21 5.75
N LEU A 316 5.98 -6.52 4.89
CA LEU A 316 7.42 -6.66 4.80
C LEU A 316 8.16 -5.73 5.78
N PRO A 317 9.39 -6.09 6.23
CA PRO A 317 10.14 -5.31 7.21
C PRO A 317 10.70 -3.98 6.68
N LYS A 318 10.91 -3.88 5.37
CA LYS A 318 11.40 -2.66 4.72
C LYS A 318 10.27 -1.96 3.99
N ASP A 319 10.36 -0.64 3.84
CA ASP A 319 9.49 0.13 2.97
C ASP A 319 9.55 -0.43 1.53
N TYR A 320 8.46 -0.29 0.80
CA TYR A 320 8.38 -0.68 -0.60
C TYR A 320 9.57 -0.14 -1.43
N ASN A 321 9.91 1.13 -1.24
CA ASN A 321 10.96 1.83 -1.98
C ASN A 321 12.39 1.39 -1.63
N GLU A 322 12.57 0.62 -0.55
CA GLU A 322 13.87 0.06 -0.15
C GLU A 322 14.19 -1.29 -0.80
N TYR A 323 13.23 -1.88 -1.51
CA TYR A 323 13.45 -3.10 -2.27
C TYR A 323 13.92 -2.78 -3.68
N PRO A 324 14.94 -3.49 -4.22
CA PRO A 324 15.26 -3.40 -5.63
C PRO A 324 14.04 -3.73 -6.49
N GLN A 325 13.88 -3.05 -7.62
CA GLN A 325 12.80 -3.35 -8.56
C GLN A 325 12.80 -4.85 -8.92
N GLY A 326 11.64 -5.49 -8.77
CA GLY A 326 11.46 -6.92 -9.04
C GLY A 326 11.92 -7.88 -7.94
N ALA A 327 12.43 -7.37 -6.78
CA ALA A 327 12.89 -8.20 -5.67
C ALA A 327 11.94 -8.20 -4.45
N ILE A 328 10.70 -7.73 -4.62
CA ILE A 328 9.72 -7.72 -3.55
C ILE A 328 9.17 -9.13 -3.37
N PRO A 329 9.35 -9.76 -2.19
CA PRO A 329 8.79 -11.07 -1.92
C PRO A 329 7.26 -11.06 -2.02
N SER A 330 6.70 -12.04 -2.73
CA SER A 330 5.25 -12.23 -2.79
C SER A 330 4.73 -12.76 -1.47
N ILE A 331 4.16 -11.89 -0.63
CA ILE A 331 3.50 -12.27 0.62
C ILE A 331 1.99 -12.08 0.44
N ARG A 332 1.25 -13.18 0.59
CA ARG A 332 -0.21 -13.19 0.46
C ARG A 332 -0.84 -13.13 1.85
N ARG A 333 -1.66 -12.09 2.08
CA ARG A 333 -2.46 -12.01 3.31
C ARG A 333 -3.59 -13.05 3.27
N ASN A 334 -4.30 -13.12 2.16
CA ASN A 334 -5.45 -13.99 1.95
C ASN A 334 -5.10 -15.04 0.89
N THR A 335 -4.74 -16.24 1.34
CA THR A 335 -4.17 -17.27 0.46
C THR A 335 -5.19 -17.85 -0.51
N ILE A 336 -6.43 -18.05 -0.06
CA ILE A 336 -7.50 -18.61 -0.90
C ILE A 336 -8.09 -17.55 -1.84
N ILE A 337 -8.28 -16.30 -1.38
CA ILE A 337 -8.69 -15.21 -2.27
C ILE A 337 -7.65 -15.01 -3.38
N ALA A 338 -6.36 -14.99 -3.03
CA ALA A 338 -5.28 -14.89 -4.02
C ALA A 338 -5.28 -16.09 -4.98
N ALA A 339 -5.53 -17.31 -4.50
CA ALA A 339 -5.65 -18.50 -5.35
C ALA A 339 -6.87 -18.42 -6.30
N CYS A 340 -8.02 -17.89 -5.84
CA CYS A 340 -9.18 -17.66 -6.71
C CYS A 340 -8.84 -16.66 -7.84
N LEU A 341 -8.11 -15.58 -7.53
CA LEU A 341 -7.69 -14.59 -8.52
C LEU A 341 -6.63 -15.15 -9.48
N ASP A 342 -5.74 -16.04 -9.01
CA ASP A 342 -4.76 -16.76 -9.84
C ASP A 342 -5.47 -17.73 -10.81
N VAL A 343 -6.42 -18.53 -10.33
CA VAL A 343 -7.28 -19.39 -11.17
C VAL A 343 -8.03 -18.58 -12.22
N ALA A 344 -8.44 -17.36 -11.92
CA ALA A 344 -9.05 -16.45 -12.88
C ALA A 344 -8.02 -15.77 -13.82
N ASN A 345 -6.73 -16.07 -13.72
CA ASN A 345 -5.64 -15.46 -14.51
C ASN A 345 -5.55 -13.93 -14.30
N LEU A 346 -5.87 -13.47 -13.09
CA LEU A 346 -5.82 -12.07 -12.68
C LEU A 346 -4.63 -11.76 -11.79
N MET A 347 -4.01 -12.77 -11.18
CA MET A 347 -2.88 -12.63 -10.28
C MET A 347 -1.81 -13.68 -10.61
N GLU A 348 -0.54 -13.29 -10.61
CA GLU A 348 0.57 -14.22 -10.78
C GLU A 348 1.25 -14.56 -9.45
N ARG A 349 1.76 -15.79 -9.32
CA ARG A 349 2.45 -16.25 -8.09
C ARG A 349 3.84 -15.68 -7.89
N GLY A 350 4.40 -15.02 -8.89
CA GLY A 350 5.80 -14.55 -8.92
C GLY A 350 6.05 -13.20 -8.25
N GLY A 351 5.03 -12.48 -7.79
CA GLY A 351 5.19 -11.10 -7.26
C GLY A 351 5.52 -10.07 -8.36
N THR A 352 5.18 -10.37 -9.61
CA THR A 352 5.48 -9.54 -10.79
C THR A 352 4.46 -8.43 -11.02
N GLY A 353 3.34 -8.43 -10.30
CA GLY A 353 2.21 -7.52 -10.56
C GLY A 353 2.57 -6.04 -10.50
N PHE A 354 3.34 -5.63 -9.48
CA PHE A 354 3.79 -4.24 -9.41
C PHE A 354 4.77 -3.88 -10.53
N GLN A 355 5.62 -4.84 -10.94
CA GLN A 355 6.51 -4.65 -12.09
C GLN A 355 5.72 -4.43 -13.38
N THR A 356 4.61 -5.15 -13.55
CA THR A 356 3.68 -4.96 -14.68
C THR A 356 3.07 -3.56 -14.68
N MET A 357 2.70 -3.03 -13.50
CA MET A 357 2.24 -1.63 -13.38
C MET A 357 3.33 -0.64 -13.80
N ILE A 358 4.56 -0.76 -13.30
CA ILE A 358 5.69 0.11 -13.67
C ILE A 358 5.94 0.05 -15.18
N GLU A 359 6.02 -1.15 -15.76
CA GLU A 359 6.28 -1.34 -17.20
C GLU A 359 5.21 -0.66 -18.06
N SER A 360 3.94 -0.65 -17.61
CA SER A 360 2.86 0.04 -18.31
C SER A 360 2.98 1.57 -18.29
N TYR A 361 3.82 2.11 -17.39
CA TYR A 361 4.14 3.54 -17.26
C TYR A 361 5.56 3.91 -17.73
N LYS A 362 6.30 2.99 -18.34
CA LYS A 362 7.71 3.19 -18.73
C LYS A 362 8.00 4.46 -19.55
N ASP A 363 7.03 4.88 -20.37
CA ASP A 363 7.14 6.10 -21.19
C ASP A 363 6.69 7.36 -20.45
N SER A 364 6.35 7.26 -19.17
CA SER A 364 5.92 8.38 -18.33
C SER A 364 7.09 8.94 -17.53
N PRO A 365 7.10 10.26 -17.24
CA PRO A 365 8.10 10.86 -16.35
C PRO A 365 8.11 10.21 -14.97
N GLU A 366 9.24 10.34 -14.26
CA GLU A 366 9.45 9.70 -12.94
C GLU A 366 8.36 10.11 -11.93
N GLU A 367 7.95 11.37 -11.91
CA GLU A 367 6.89 11.90 -11.05
C GLU A 367 5.48 11.35 -11.34
N LYS A 368 5.32 10.65 -12.46
CA LYS A 368 4.05 9.99 -12.85
C LYS A 368 4.12 8.47 -12.76
N GLN A 369 5.20 7.91 -12.25
CA GLN A 369 5.28 6.47 -12.03
C GLN A 369 4.33 6.03 -10.91
N PRO A 370 3.72 4.83 -11.01
CA PRO A 370 2.92 4.26 -9.93
C PRO A 370 3.72 4.20 -8.63
N CYS A 371 3.09 4.51 -7.51
CA CYS A 371 3.74 4.42 -6.21
C CYS A 371 2.81 3.85 -5.14
N VAL A 372 3.41 3.24 -4.11
CA VAL A 372 2.71 2.75 -2.93
C VAL A 372 3.09 3.63 -1.74
N MET A 373 2.08 4.21 -1.11
CA MET A 373 2.22 4.94 0.14
C MET A 373 1.80 4.03 1.29
N ILE A 374 2.71 3.83 2.23
CA ILE A 374 2.50 2.95 3.38
C ILE A 374 2.08 3.81 4.57
N TYR A 375 0.90 3.54 5.10
CA TYR A 375 0.37 4.20 6.29
C TYR A 375 0.09 3.18 7.38
N PRO A 376 0.04 3.59 8.66
CA PRO A 376 -0.41 2.72 9.73
C PRO A 376 -1.85 2.25 9.49
N GLY A 377 -2.01 0.94 9.24
CA GLY A 377 -3.33 0.32 9.07
C GLY A 377 -3.93 0.38 7.67
N PHE A 378 -3.28 1.02 6.68
CA PHE A 378 -3.73 0.97 5.29
C PHE A 378 -2.60 1.23 4.29
N LEU A 379 -2.80 0.76 3.07
CA LEU A 379 -1.93 1.00 1.92
C LEU A 379 -2.70 1.86 0.91
N ASP A 380 -2.01 2.84 0.32
CA ASP A 380 -2.55 3.71 -0.72
C ASP A 380 -1.70 3.52 -1.99
N LEU A 381 -2.26 2.83 -2.98
CA LEU A 381 -1.64 2.66 -4.28
C LEU A 381 -2.11 3.76 -5.21
N ARG A 382 -1.16 4.53 -5.75
CA ARG A 382 -1.41 5.68 -6.60
C ARG A 382 -1.04 5.41 -8.04
N LEU A 383 -1.98 5.69 -8.92
CA LEU A 383 -1.78 5.71 -10.37
C LEU A 383 -1.97 7.13 -10.87
N PHE A 384 -0.99 7.69 -11.57
CA PHE A 384 -1.07 9.06 -12.08
C PHE A 384 -1.65 9.12 -13.48
N ASP A 385 -2.44 10.16 -13.77
CA ASP A 385 -2.99 10.41 -15.10
C ASP A 385 -1.85 10.78 -16.06
N LYS A 386 -1.63 9.93 -17.07
CA LYS A 386 -0.58 10.14 -18.10
C LYS A 386 -0.89 11.37 -18.97
N LEU A 387 -2.17 11.71 -19.13
CA LEU A 387 -2.65 12.81 -19.96
C LEU A 387 -2.85 14.12 -19.15
N TYR A 388 -2.75 14.02 -17.81
CA TYR A 388 -2.89 15.22 -16.98
C TYR A 388 -1.71 16.16 -17.23
N GLN A 389 -2.05 17.40 -17.55
CA GLN A 389 -1.09 18.49 -17.64
C GLN A 389 -1.49 19.53 -16.59
N THR A 390 -0.54 20.01 -15.80
CA THR A 390 -0.79 21.13 -14.89
C THR A 390 -1.22 22.36 -15.70
N GLU A 391 -2.10 23.20 -15.14
CA GLU A 391 -2.50 24.45 -15.79
C GLU A 391 -1.28 25.31 -16.18
N ASP A 392 -0.17 25.21 -15.46
CA ASP A 392 1.12 25.79 -15.82
C ASP A 392 1.71 25.24 -17.14
N SER A 393 1.30 24.04 -17.58
CA SER A 393 1.70 23.48 -18.87
C SER A 393 0.81 23.97 -20.03
N PHE A 394 -0.34 24.57 -19.72
CA PHE A 394 -1.21 25.29 -20.67
C PHE A 394 -1.07 26.82 -20.59
N VAL A 395 -0.11 27.35 -19.85
CA VAL A 395 0.35 28.70 -20.15
C VAL A 395 0.94 28.59 -21.54
N GLU A 396 0.13 28.95 -22.53
CA GLU A 396 0.61 29.16 -23.90
C GLU A 396 1.84 30.04 -23.77
N LYS A 397 3.02 29.46 -24.06
CA LYS A 397 4.27 30.24 -23.96
C LYS A 397 4.00 31.56 -24.64
N SER A 398 4.24 32.65 -23.95
CA SER A 398 4.08 33.98 -24.55
C SER A 398 4.88 34.03 -25.86
N ASP A 399 4.42 34.79 -26.83
CA ASP A 399 5.15 34.91 -28.09
C ASP A 399 6.62 35.28 -27.88
N THR A 400 6.91 35.98 -26.78
CA THR A 400 8.27 36.30 -26.33
C THR A 400 9.06 35.05 -25.91
N GLU A 401 8.45 34.13 -25.15
CA GLU A 401 9.10 32.90 -24.72
C GLU A 401 9.34 31.92 -25.86
N LYS A 402 8.38 31.82 -26.78
CA LYS A 402 8.53 31.02 -28.01
C LYS A 402 9.73 31.50 -28.85
N ILE A 403 9.92 32.84 -28.96
CA ILE A 403 11.03 33.46 -29.68
C ILE A 403 12.35 33.16 -28.99
N ILE A 404 12.45 33.36 -27.67
CA ILE A 404 13.67 33.11 -26.91
C ILE A 404 14.08 31.63 -27.03
N GLU A 405 13.14 30.71 -26.97
CA GLU A 405 13.42 29.27 -27.08
C GLU A 405 13.96 28.93 -28.49
N LEU A 406 13.33 29.44 -29.52
CA LEU A 406 13.77 29.22 -30.90
C LEU A 406 15.18 29.79 -31.15
N LEU A 407 15.51 30.91 -30.52
CA LEU A 407 16.82 31.54 -30.62
C LEU A 407 17.92 30.86 -29.81
N LYS A 408 17.58 29.96 -28.85
CA LYS A 408 18.55 29.09 -28.17
C LYS A 408 19.16 28.08 -29.13
N GLU A 409 18.40 27.62 -30.13
CA GLU A 409 18.85 26.64 -31.11
C GLU A 409 19.80 27.21 -32.16
N SER A 410 19.45 28.37 -32.74
CA SER A 410 20.25 29.06 -33.75
C SER A 410 19.71 30.45 -34.04
N PRO A 411 20.53 31.38 -34.65
CA PRO A 411 20.02 32.66 -35.14
C PRO A 411 18.90 32.47 -36.15
N LYS A 412 17.85 33.27 -36.06
CA LYS A 412 16.65 33.17 -36.92
C LYS A 412 16.30 34.50 -37.57
N SER A 413 15.71 34.44 -38.78
CA SER A 413 15.19 35.60 -39.50
C SER A 413 13.87 36.11 -38.90
N THR A 414 13.50 37.36 -39.23
CA THR A 414 12.20 37.93 -38.83
C THR A 414 11.03 37.01 -39.20
N LYS A 415 11.09 36.37 -40.37
CA LYS A 415 10.01 35.52 -40.88
C LYS A 415 9.87 34.24 -40.08
N GLU A 416 10.98 33.61 -39.71
CA GLU A 416 10.99 32.37 -38.89
C GLU A 416 10.48 32.66 -37.48
N LEU A 417 10.88 33.79 -36.90
CA LEU A 417 10.39 34.19 -35.57
C LEU A 417 8.91 34.56 -35.57
N GLN A 418 8.42 35.19 -36.64
CA GLN A 418 7.01 35.59 -36.77
C GLN A 418 6.08 34.36 -36.90
N ILE A 419 6.51 33.30 -37.59
CA ILE A 419 5.70 32.08 -37.80
C ILE A 419 5.29 31.39 -36.47
N VAL A 420 6.12 31.46 -35.45
CA VAL A 420 5.84 30.83 -34.13
C VAL A 420 4.99 31.72 -33.22
N THR A 421 4.58 32.89 -33.69
CA THR A 421 3.78 33.86 -32.94
C THR A 421 2.39 34.03 -33.50
N SER A 422 1.50 34.69 -32.77
CA SER A 422 0.15 35.03 -33.20
C SER A 422 0.09 36.23 -34.19
N TYR A 423 1.22 36.91 -34.44
CA TYR A 423 1.25 38.14 -35.23
C TYR A 423 1.20 37.89 -36.73
N LYS A 424 0.14 38.42 -37.39
CA LYS A 424 0.00 38.38 -38.85
C LYS A 424 0.71 39.58 -39.53
N SER A 425 0.83 40.72 -38.84
CA SER A 425 1.47 41.93 -39.37
C SER A 425 2.95 41.97 -38.92
N ARG A 426 3.86 42.01 -39.90
CA ARG A 426 5.30 42.14 -39.65
C ARG A 426 5.66 43.42 -38.90
N SER A 427 5.00 44.54 -39.23
CA SER A 427 5.30 45.83 -38.57
C SER A 427 4.94 45.78 -37.09
N ARG A 428 3.75 45.27 -36.73
CA ARG A 428 3.32 45.10 -35.35
C ARG A 428 4.19 44.09 -34.59
N PHE A 429 4.54 42.99 -35.26
CA PHE A 429 5.43 42.00 -34.69
C PHE A 429 6.79 42.58 -34.26
N LEU A 430 7.38 43.40 -35.16
CA LEU A 430 8.65 44.05 -34.84
C LEU A 430 8.50 45.08 -33.73
N GLU A 431 7.44 45.89 -33.76
CA GLU A 431 7.22 46.96 -32.78
C GLU A 431 6.83 46.46 -31.41
N GLU A 432 5.95 45.49 -31.32
CA GLU A 432 5.38 45.03 -30.06
C GLU A 432 6.18 43.90 -29.40
N ILE A 433 6.99 43.15 -30.16
CA ILE A 433 7.75 42.01 -29.62
C ILE A 433 9.27 42.16 -29.79
N ILE A 434 9.75 42.36 -31.01
CA ILE A 434 11.20 42.30 -31.29
C ILE A 434 11.93 43.52 -30.74
N ASN A 435 11.40 44.74 -30.95
CA ASN A 435 12.05 45.97 -30.48
C ASN A 435 12.15 45.99 -28.93
N PRO A 436 11.09 45.66 -28.17
CA PRO A 436 11.20 45.56 -26.71
C PRO A 436 12.23 44.52 -26.24
N LEU A 437 12.38 43.40 -26.96
CA LEU A 437 13.39 42.40 -26.63
C LEU A 437 14.83 42.87 -26.87
N ILE A 438 15.01 43.68 -27.93
CA ILE A 438 16.30 44.31 -28.23
C ILE A 438 16.63 45.40 -27.17
N GLU A 439 15.65 46.25 -26.84
CA GLU A 439 15.78 47.30 -25.83
C GLU A 439 16.08 46.75 -24.43
N ALA A 440 15.42 45.62 -24.11
CA ALA A 440 15.70 44.87 -22.88
C ALA A 440 17.05 44.12 -22.90
N GLY A 441 17.79 44.15 -24.00
CA GLY A 441 19.08 43.52 -24.16
C GLY A 441 19.03 41.98 -24.15
N LYS A 442 17.88 41.38 -24.39
CA LYS A 442 17.73 39.92 -24.42
C LYS A 442 18.14 39.30 -25.75
N ILE A 443 17.92 40.04 -26.87
CA ILE A 443 18.30 39.61 -28.22
C ILE A 443 19.12 40.73 -28.90
N VAL A 444 19.91 40.33 -29.87
CA VAL A 444 20.62 41.26 -30.76
C VAL A 444 20.31 40.97 -32.22
N ARG A 445 20.26 42.00 -33.01
CA ARG A 445 20.09 41.94 -34.45
C ARG A 445 21.42 41.94 -35.16
N GLU A 446 21.66 40.99 -36.02
CA GLU A 446 22.79 40.98 -36.95
C GLU A 446 22.34 41.38 -38.37
N GLY A 447 22.94 42.39 -38.91
CA GLY A 447 22.58 42.97 -40.20
C GLY A 447 21.93 44.35 -40.10
N THR A 448 21.84 45.06 -41.26
CA THR A 448 21.25 46.43 -41.31
C THR A 448 19.74 46.40 -41.16
N SER A 449 19.14 47.46 -40.63
CA SER A 449 17.70 47.55 -40.34
C SER A 449 16.79 47.36 -41.57
N LYS A 450 17.30 47.52 -42.80
CA LYS A 450 16.56 47.35 -44.06
C LYS A 450 16.92 46.08 -44.82
N SER A 451 17.84 45.23 -44.28
CA SER A 451 18.26 44.01 -44.97
C SER A 451 17.19 42.89 -44.81
N PRO A 452 16.78 42.27 -45.91
CA PRO A 452 15.88 41.08 -45.84
C PRO A 452 16.57 39.87 -45.24
N THR A 453 17.90 39.89 -45.08
CA THR A 453 18.75 38.80 -44.52
C THR A 453 19.15 39.05 -43.05
N ALA A 454 18.57 40.08 -42.40
CA ALA A 454 18.85 40.32 -40.99
C ALA A 454 18.33 39.14 -40.12
N VAL A 455 19.19 38.64 -39.23
CA VAL A 455 18.88 37.58 -38.27
C VAL A 455 18.98 38.10 -36.83
N PHE A 456 18.27 37.44 -35.96
CA PHE A 456 18.29 37.71 -34.52
C PHE A 456 18.95 36.54 -33.80
N LYS A 457 19.65 36.84 -32.71
CA LYS A 457 20.25 35.83 -31.78
C LYS A 457 20.13 36.32 -30.35
N LEU A 458 20.26 35.40 -29.42
CA LEU A 458 20.39 35.74 -28.01
C LEU A 458 21.67 36.56 -27.78
N LYS A 459 21.63 37.49 -26.84
CA LYS A 459 22.80 38.31 -26.45
C LYS A 459 23.73 37.52 -25.60
#